data_f6d728d3dfb5e6d26bf39fc3a23fcb50
#
_entry.id   f6d728d3dfb5e6d26bf39fc3a23fcb50
#
_cell.length_a   1.000
_cell.length_b   1.000
_cell.length_c   1.000
_cell.angle_alpha   90.00
_cell.angle_beta   90.00
_cell.angle_gamma   90.00
#
_symmetry.space_group_name_H-M   'P 1'
#
loop_
_entity.id
_entity.type
_entity.pdbx_description
1 polymer ?
#
loop_
_entity_poly.entity_id
_entity_poly.type
_entity_poly.pdbx_seq_one_letter_code
_entity_poly.pdbx_strand_id
1 'polypeptide(L)'
;LPEVLEFAIYPDITPSQNPIRSHKTTILQWYNLSLAQAKFQGLFDYIFLNEKGEVTEGARSCIFVQFNAQWYTPPLSCGVLPSVQRAYALNDASLNAQERVLTLDDLRQAQAIRLGNALYGLCPARWVAP
;
A
#
# COMPACT_ATOMS: atom_id res chain seq x y z
N LEU A 1 2.57 -12.76 -14.25
CA LEU A 1 1.98 -12.09 -13.08
C LEU A 1 0.75 -12.87 -12.64
N PRO A 2 0.60 -13.22 -11.36
CA PRO A 2 -0.60 -13.94 -10.89
C PRO A 2 -1.85 -13.09 -11.03
N GLU A 3 -3.02 -13.76 -11.11
CA GLU A 3 -4.31 -13.05 -11.20
C GLU A 3 -4.60 -12.23 -9.96
N VAL A 4 -4.18 -12.72 -8.79
CA VAL A 4 -4.35 -12.04 -7.51
C VAL A 4 -2.97 -11.90 -6.90
N LEU A 5 -2.56 -10.66 -6.61
CA LEU A 5 -1.28 -10.38 -5.97
C LEU A 5 -1.40 -10.66 -4.48
N GLU A 6 -0.41 -11.32 -3.90
CA GLU A 6 -0.38 -11.60 -2.47
C GLU A 6 0.55 -10.63 -1.77
N PHE A 7 0.10 -10.05 -0.66
CA PHE A 7 0.91 -9.17 0.17
C PHE A 7 0.73 -9.52 1.63
N ALA A 8 1.71 -9.14 2.44
CA ALA A 8 1.63 -9.25 3.89
C ALA A 8 1.92 -7.89 4.51
N ILE A 9 1.64 -7.76 5.80
CA ILE A 9 1.94 -6.54 6.54
C ILE A 9 3.38 -6.63 7.04
N TYR A 10 4.16 -5.57 6.77
CA TYR A 10 5.55 -5.51 7.22
C TYR A 10 5.59 -5.41 8.75
N PRO A 11 6.47 -6.18 9.43
CA PRO A 11 6.47 -6.21 10.89
C PRO A 11 6.96 -4.92 11.55
N ASP A 12 7.75 -4.10 10.84
CA ASP A 12 8.27 -2.86 11.40
C ASP A 12 7.40 -1.67 11.00
N ILE A 13 7.32 -0.69 11.91
CA ILE A 13 6.50 0.52 11.72
C ILE A 13 7.32 1.61 11.05
N THR A 14 6.71 2.34 10.11
CA THR A 14 7.32 3.49 9.45
C THR A 14 6.68 4.77 9.97
N PRO A 15 7.33 5.54 10.88
CA PRO A 15 6.72 6.74 11.45
C PRO A 15 6.40 7.80 10.40
N SER A 16 5.17 8.32 10.42
CA SER A 16 4.69 9.31 9.45
C SER A 16 5.42 10.65 9.56
N GLN A 17 5.90 10.99 10.77
CA GLN A 17 6.57 12.26 11.06
C GLN A 17 8.08 12.12 11.22
N ASN A 18 8.63 10.95 10.92
CA ASN A 18 10.05 10.71 11.12
C ASN A 18 10.87 11.44 10.04
N PRO A 19 11.93 12.20 10.43
CA PRO A 19 12.84 12.82 9.45
C PRO A 19 13.46 11.80 8.48
N ILE A 20 13.70 10.58 8.90
CA ILE A 20 14.19 9.49 8.04
C ILE A 20 13.22 9.27 6.87
N ARG A 21 11.91 9.29 7.14
CA ARG A 21 10.91 9.08 6.10
C ARG A 21 10.87 10.24 5.10
N SER A 22 11.29 11.44 5.48
CA SER A 22 11.38 12.56 4.56
C SER A 22 12.64 12.49 3.67
N HIS A 23 13.59 11.62 4.00
CA HIS A 23 14.80 11.39 3.21
C HIS A 23 14.58 10.23 2.26
N LYS A 24 14.32 10.55 1.02
CA LYS A 24 13.96 9.57 -0.02
C LYS A 24 14.95 8.42 -0.11
N THR A 25 16.26 8.68 0.01
CA THR A 25 17.30 7.66 -0.08
C THR A 25 17.15 6.59 1.01
N THR A 26 16.89 7.01 2.26
CA THR A 26 16.72 6.07 3.38
C THR A 26 15.47 5.22 3.20
N ILE A 27 14.37 5.84 2.74
CA ILE A 27 13.13 5.12 2.48
C ILE A 27 13.33 4.11 1.36
N LEU A 28 14.04 4.48 0.30
CA LEU A 28 14.32 3.56 -0.80
C LEU A 28 15.13 2.35 -0.34
N GLN A 29 16.12 2.54 0.56
CA GLN A 29 16.87 1.43 1.13
C GLN A 29 15.97 0.50 1.92
N TRP A 30 15.06 1.05 2.72
CA TRP A 30 14.11 0.28 3.51
C TRP A 30 13.16 -0.51 2.62
N TYR A 31 12.65 0.15 1.58
CA TYR A 31 11.76 -0.51 0.62
C TYR A 31 12.49 -1.59 -0.17
N ASN A 32 13.74 -1.37 -0.56
CA ASN A 32 14.53 -2.39 -1.24
C ASN A 32 14.74 -3.63 -0.37
N LEU A 33 14.99 -3.44 0.93
CA LEU A 33 15.12 -4.55 1.86
C LEU A 33 13.80 -5.33 1.97
N SER A 34 12.69 -4.63 2.10
CA SER A 34 11.38 -5.28 2.20
C SER A 34 11.00 -6.02 0.93
N LEU A 35 11.39 -5.50 -0.24
CA LEU A 35 11.14 -6.18 -1.51
C LEU A 35 11.94 -7.48 -1.61
N ALA A 36 13.19 -7.48 -1.14
CA ALA A 36 13.99 -8.70 -1.10
C ALA A 36 13.34 -9.75 -0.19
N GLN A 37 12.84 -9.31 0.96
CA GLN A 37 12.14 -10.18 1.91
C GLN A 37 10.82 -10.70 1.31
N ALA A 38 10.07 -9.85 0.63
CA ALA A 38 8.83 -10.25 -0.03
C ALA A 38 9.10 -11.32 -1.10
N LYS A 39 10.11 -11.12 -1.92
CA LYS A 39 10.49 -12.07 -2.94
C LYS A 39 10.86 -13.43 -2.33
N PHE A 40 11.60 -13.42 -1.24
CA PHE A 40 11.98 -14.65 -0.54
C PHE A 40 10.74 -15.39 -0.01
N GLN A 41 9.71 -14.66 0.43
CA GLN A 41 8.47 -15.22 0.96
C GLN A 41 7.44 -15.54 -0.13
N GLY A 42 7.75 -15.27 -1.40
CA GLY A 42 6.81 -15.48 -2.49
C GLY A 42 5.69 -14.43 -2.56
N LEU A 43 5.90 -13.26 -1.98
CA LEU A 43 4.93 -12.17 -1.96
C LEU A 43 5.22 -11.15 -3.05
N PHE A 44 4.18 -10.49 -3.53
CA PHE A 44 4.34 -9.37 -4.46
C PHE A 44 4.95 -8.15 -3.75
N ASP A 45 4.51 -7.88 -2.51
CA ASP A 45 4.94 -6.71 -1.76
C ASP A 45 4.64 -6.91 -0.28
N TYR A 46 5.26 -6.08 0.56
CA TYR A 46 4.85 -5.85 1.95
C TYR A 46 4.18 -4.49 2.02
N ILE A 47 3.08 -4.40 2.74
CA ILE A 47 2.39 -3.15 3.04
C ILE A 47 2.80 -2.69 4.44
N PHE A 48 3.11 -1.42 4.56
CA PHE A 48 3.62 -0.83 5.79
C PHE A 48 2.53 -0.16 6.60
N LEU A 49 2.70 -0.16 7.92
CA LEU A 49 1.89 0.63 8.85
C LEU A 49 2.73 1.76 9.42
N ASN A 50 2.09 2.88 9.75
CA ASN A 50 2.76 3.95 10.50
C ASN A 50 2.61 3.72 12.01
N GLU A 51 3.11 4.66 12.83
CA GLU A 51 3.12 4.56 14.30
C GLU A 51 1.72 4.52 14.92
N LYS A 52 0.70 4.93 14.16
CA LYS A 52 -0.70 4.92 14.61
C LYS A 52 -1.43 3.65 14.22
N GLY A 53 -0.73 2.68 13.61
CA GLY A 53 -1.35 1.48 13.09
C GLY A 53 -2.14 1.71 11.81
N GLU A 54 -1.92 2.83 11.14
CA GLU A 54 -2.59 3.16 9.89
C GLU A 54 -1.85 2.57 8.71
N VAL A 55 -2.62 2.05 7.76
CA VAL A 55 -2.08 1.48 6.53
C VAL A 55 -1.49 2.60 5.66
N THR A 56 -0.32 2.39 5.10
CA THR A 56 0.31 3.37 4.22
C THR A 56 0.41 2.87 2.78
N GLU A 57 1.46 2.17 2.45
CA GLU A 57 1.72 1.70 1.09
C GLU A 57 2.72 0.56 1.13
N GLY A 58 2.97 -0.06 -0.01
CA GLY A 58 4.05 -1.02 -0.17
C GLY A 58 5.32 -0.38 -0.70
N ALA A 59 6.36 -1.19 -0.82
CA ALA A 59 7.65 -0.74 -1.35
C ALA A 59 7.57 -0.42 -2.85
N ARG A 60 6.64 -1.07 -3.58
CA ARG A 60 6.48 -0.86 -5.01
C ARG A 60 5.02 -0.69 -5.43
N SER A 61 4.11 -0.50 -4.48
CA SER A 61 2.69 -0.40 -4.79
C SER A 61 1.98 0.53 -3.82
N CYS A 62 0.93 1.18 -4.32
CA CYS A 62 -0.07 1.84 -3.49
C CYS A 62 -1.25 0.89 -3.28
N ILE A 63 -2.06 1.14 -2.26
CA ILE A 63 -3.16 0.24 -1.90
C ILE A 63 -4.50 0.97 -2.00
N PHE A 64 -5.48 0.29 -2.60
CA PHE A 64 -6.86 0.73 -2.69
C PHE A 64 -7.76 -0.35 -2.12
N VAL A 65 -8.74 0.05 -1.31
CA VAL A 65 -9.60 -0.86 -0.56
C VAL A 65 -11.06 -0.45 -0.79
N GLN A 66 -11.93 -1.43 -1.00
CA GLN A 66 -13.34 -1.19 -1.31
C GLN A 66 -14.24 -1.54 -0.14
N PHE A 67 -15.11 -0.60 0.23
CA PHE A 67 -16.21 -0.79 1.18
C PHE A 67 -17.48 -0.24 0.58
N ASN A 68 -18.59 -0.97 0.68
CA ASN A 68 -19.90 -0.51 0.19
C ASN A 68 -19.81 0.04 -1.24
N ALA A 69 -19.07 -0.66 -2.09
CA ALA A 69 -18.85 -0.29 -3.49
C ALA A 69 -18.03 1.01 -3.70
N GLN A 70 -17.47 1.60 -2.63
CA GLN A 70 -16.62 2.80 -2.70
C GLN A 70 -15.18 2.43 -2.46
N TRP A 71 -14.28 2.92 -3.33
CA TRP A 71 -12.83 2.71 -3.20
C TRP A 71 -12.19 3.80 -2.37
N TYR A 72 -11.21 3.41 -1.54
CA TYR A 72 -10.46 4.30 -0.67
C TYR A 72 -8.96 3.99 -0.75
N THR A 73 -8.14 5.03 -0.55
CA THR A 73 -6.69 4.90 -0.42
C THR A 73 -6.20 5.77 0.72
N PRO A 74 -5.13 5.38 1.42
CA PRO A 74 -4.62 6.20 2.52
C PRO A 74 -4.16 7.58 2.04
N PRO A 75 -4.43 8.64 2.83
CA PRO A 75 -3.96 9.98 2.48
C PRO A 75 -2.44 10.12 2.68
N LEU A 76 -1.86 11.11 2.02
CA LEU A 76 -0.42 11.39 2.15
C LEU A 76 -0.03 11.70 3.60
N SER A 77 -0.95 12.26 4.39
CA SER A 77 -0.68 12.59 5.80
C SER A 77 -0.35 11.37 6.66
N CYS A 78 -0.69 10.17 6.22
CA CYS A 78 -0.31 8.92 6.91
C CYS A 78 1.15 8.55 6.69
N GLY A 79 1.87 9.26 5.82
CA GLY A 79 3.25 8.98 5.47
C GLY A 79 3.42 8.29 4.12
N VAL A 80 2.39 8.30 3.29
CA VAL A 80 2.43 7.75 1.94
C VAL A 80 3.21 8.70 1.04
N LEU A 81 4.10 8.16 0.20
CA LEU A 81 4.82 8.95 -0.79
C LEU A 81 3.90 9.29 -1.97
N PRO A 82 4.00 10.52 -2.52
CA PRO A 82 3.19 10.90 -3.67
C PRO A 82 3.71 10.22 -4.94
N SER A 83 3.16 9.04 -5.25
CA SER A 83 3.54 8.32 -6.45
C SER A 83 2.67 8.71 -7.64
N VAL A 84 3.22 8.56 -8.84
CA VAL A 84 2.49 8.82 -10.09
C VAL A 84 1.30 7.88 -10.22
N GLN A 85 1.49 6.60 -9.89
CA GLN A 85 0.42 5.60 -9.99
C GLN A 85 -0.74 5.91 -9.06
N ARG A 86 -0.45 6.35 -7.82
CA ARG A 86 -1.48 6.74 -6.87
C ARG A 86 -2.29 7.92 -7.39
N ALA A 87 -1.61 8.96 -7.89
CA ALA A 87 -2.27 10.14 -8.44
C ALA A 87 -3.13 9.77 -9.66
N TYR A 88 -2.60 8.93 -10.54
CA TYR A 88 -3.32 8.47 -11.72
C TYR A 88 -4.61 7.76 -11.34
N ALA A 89 -4.54 6.84 -10.36
CA ALA A 89 -5.70 6.08 -9.91
C ALA A 89 -6.73 6.97 -9.22
N LEU A 90 -6.29 7.94 -8.41
CA LEU A 90 -7.20 8.89 -7.75
C LEU A 90 -7.95 9.77 -8.76
N ASN A 91 -7.34 10.06 -9.90
CA ASN A 91 -7.96 10.89 -10.95
C ASN A 91 -8.82 10.06 -11.92
N ASP A 92 -8.85 8.74 -11.76
CA ASP A 92 -9.68 7.88 -12.61
C ASP A 92 -11.15 7.97 -12.16
N ALA A 93 -11.98 8.62 -12.97
CA ALA A 93 -13.39 8.84 -12.66
C ALA A 93 -14.16 7.51 -12.55
N SER A 94 -13.75 6.47 -13.27
CA SER A 94 -14.42 5.17 -13.21
C SER A 94 -14.16 4.46 -11.89
N LEU A 95 -13.01 4.67 -11.28
CA LEU A 95 -12.69 4.14 -9.96
C LEU A 95 -13.37 4.95 -8.86
N ASN A 96 -13.44 6.27 -9.03
CA ASN A 96 -14.06 7.21 -8.09
C ASN A 96 -13.53 7.02 -6.66
N ALA A 97 -12.22 6.85 -6.51
CA ALA A 97 -11.61 6.60 -5.21
C ALA A 97 -11.50 7.90 -4.39
N GLN A 98 -11.61 7.74 -3.07
CA GLN A 98 -11.45 8.83 -2.11
C GLN A 98 -10.33 8.49 -1.14
N GLU A 99 -9.76 9.51 -0.51
CA GLU A 99 -8.77 9.32 0.53
C GLU A 99 -9.46 9.05 1.87
N ARG A 100 -8.95 8.07 2.61
CA ARG A 100 -9.45 7.70 3.92
C ARG A 100 -8.36 6.99 4.71
N VAL A 101 -8.21 7.31 5.99
CA VAL A 101 -7.34 6.57 6.89
C VAL A 101 -7.86 5.14 7.01
N LEU A 102 -6.99 4.16 6.78
CA LEU A 102 -7.33 2.75 6.81
C LEU A 102 -6.54 2.03 7.90
N THR A 103 -7.19 1.09 8.57
CA THR A 103 -6.59 0.25 9.61
C THR A 103 -6.57 -1.21 9.16
N LEU A 104 -5.92 -2.08 9.95
CA LEU A 104 -5.94 -3.51 9.66
C LEU A 104 -7.37 -4.08 9.72
N ASP A 105 -8.22 -3.56 10.61
CA ASP A 105 -9.62 -3.98 10.64
C ASP A 105 -10.33 -3.63 9.35
N ASP A 106 -10.02 -2.47 8.77
CA ASP A 106 -10.58 -2.09 7.48
C ASP A 106 -10.16 -3.08 6.40
N LEU A 107 -8.91 -3.54 6.42
CA LEU A 107 -8.45 -4.55 5.45
C LEU A 107 -9.18 -5.89 5.64
N ARG A 108 -9.45 -6.28 6.89
CA ARG A 108 -10.17 -7.53 7.17
C ARG A 108 -11.61 -7.49 6.67
N GLN A 109 -12.25 -6.32 6.73
CA GLN A 109 -13.66 -6.13 6.36
C GLN A 109 -13.84 -5.71 4.92
N ALA A 110 -12.77 -5.50 4.17
CA ALA A 110 -12.82 -5.00 2.81
C ALA A 110 -13.53 -5.99 1.87
N GLN A 111 -14.36 -5.46 0.97
CA GLN A 111 -14.99 -6.24 -0.09
C GLN A 111 -13.96 -6.64 -1.15
N ALA A 112 -13.00 -5.76 -1.42
CA ALA A 112 -11.93 -5.99 -2.38
C ALA A 112 -10.72 -5.14 -2.04
N ILE A 113 -9.55 -5.61 -2.44
CA ILE A 113 -8.28 -4.88 -2.29
C ILE A 113 -7.57 -4.92 -3.64
N ARG A 114 -6.98 -3.78 -4.03
CA ARG A 114 -6.13 -3.70 -5.21
C ARG A 114 -4.81 -3.05 -4.84
N LEU A 115 -3.73 -3.52 -5.45
CA LEU A 115 -2.43 -2.88 -5.37
C LEU A 115 -2.14 -2.20 -6.70
N GLY A 116 -1.70 -0.95 -6.64
CA GLY A 116 -1.37 -0.17 -7.83
C GLY A 116 0.12 -0.12 -8.05
N ASN A 117 0.56 -0.49 -9.25
CA ASN A 117 1.97 -0.51 -9.64
C ASN A 117 2.13 0.18 -10.98
N ALA A 118 3.24 0.92 -11.17
CA ALA A 118 3.48 1.68 -12.38
C ALA A 118 3.55 0.78 -13.64
N LEU A 119 3.97 -0.47 -13.49
CA LEU A 119 4.08 -1.39 -14.61
C LEU A 119 2.78 -2.12 -14.92
N TYR A 120 1.98 -2.44 -13.90
CA TYR A 120 0.84 -3.34 -14.02
C TYR A 120 -0.50 -2.67 -13.75
N GLY A 121 -0.52 -1.41 -13.34
CA GLY A 121 -1.74 -0.69 -12.98
C GLY A 121 -2.33 -1.22 -11.67
N LEU A 122 -3.65 -1.09 -11.50
CA LEU A 122 -4.37 -1.62 -10.35
C LEU A 122 -4.70 -3.09 -10.55
N CYS A 123 -4.18 -3.95 -9.68
CA CYS A 123 -4.37 -5.39 -9.76
C CYS A 123 -5.07 -5.90 -8.50
N PRO A 124 -6.00 -6.87 -8.62
CA PRO A 124 -6.59 -7.50 -7.45
C PRO A 124 -5.52 -8.06 -6.51
N ALA A 125 -5.74 -7.93 -5.22
CA ALA A 125 -4.75 -8.32 -4.23
C ALA A 125 -5.41 -8.98 -3.02
N ARG A 126 -4.62 -9.78 -2.29
CA ARG A 126 -5.06 -10.50 -1.11
C ARG A 126 -4.01 -10.39 0.00
N TRP A 127 -4.49 -10.08 1.21
CA TRP A 127 -3.65 -10.08 2.40
C TRP A 127 -3.46 -11.50 2.90
N VAL A 128 -2.22 -11.92 3.03
CA VAL A 128 -1.87 -13.26 3.52
C VAL A 128 -0.96 -13.15 4.73
N ALA A 129 -1.00 -14.13 5.61
CA ALA A 129 -0.03 -14.27 6.68
C ALA A 129 1.21 -14.92 6.10
N PRO A 130 2.41 -14.37 6.32
CA PRO A 130 3.64 -14.96 5.80
C PRO A 130 4.01 -16.26 6.52
#